data_c97b23ab368456d2df4c1ed30a97f677
#
_entry.id   c97b23ab368456d2df4c1ed30a97f677
#
_cell.length_a   1.000
_cell.length_b   1.000
_cell.length_c   1.000
_cell.angle_alpha   90.00
_cell.angle_beta   90.00
_cell.angle_gamma   90.00
#
_symmetry.space_group_name_H-M   'P 1'
#
loop_
_entity.id
_entity.type
_entity.pdbx_description
1 polymer ?
#
loop_
_entity_poly.entity_id
_entity_poly.type
_entity_poly.pdbx_seq_one_letter_code
_entity_poly.pdbx_strand_id
1 'polypeptide(L)'
;MRRILSISILLMLAGVLFSQQKYNVRAPYDPATQKVADEMQGEVIKFTLSDSQIYPGTEREILVYVPQQYDGTKPACLLVCMDGILYDATTVMDNLIASGEMPVTVGVFVNPGVVYDEEGEVVRYNRCKEFDSTDDNFATFLENEVLTKVEGMQTESGKTIHLSADANDRAITGASSGGIAAFSVAWNRPDLFSRVYTTVGTFVAMRGGHEYPAIVRKTEPKPLRIYMQDGWYDVWNPIFGEWFEYNLLMESAFNFAGYEVFHKWDRGNHSIK
;
A
#
# COMPACT_ATOMS: atom_id res chain seq x y z
N MET A 1 0.68 40.14 28.61
CA MET A 1 1.52 39.22 27.81
C MET A 1 0.87 37.87 27.51
N ARG A 2 0.26 37.13 28.47
CA ARG A 2 -0.35 35.80 28.19
C ARG A 2 -1.48 35.79 27.15
N ARG A 3 -2.32 36.87 27.04
CA ARG A 3 -3.42 36.91 26.04
C ARG A 3 -2.97 37.11 24.60
N ILE A 4 -1.85 37.81 24.38
CA ILE A 4 -1.32 38.09 23.04
C ILE A 4 -0.67 36.80 22.48
N LEU A 5 -0.01 36.01 23.31
CA LEU A 5 0.59 34.72 22.92
C LEU A 5 -0.47 33.70 22.46
N SER A 6 -1.62 33.65 23.17
CA SER A 6 -2.73 32.74 22.83
C SER A 6 -3.39 33.09 21.49
N ILE A 7 -3.50 34.37 21.16
CA ILE A 7 -4.08 34.81 19.87
C ILE A 7 -3.11 34.51 18.71
N SER A 8 -1.82 34.68 18.90
CA SER A 8 -0.82 34.39 17.88
C SER A 8 -0.74 32.88 17.55
N ILE A 9 -0.83 32.02 18.55
CA ILE A 9 -0.87 30.56 18.37
C ILE A 9 -2.15 30.13 17.65
N LEU A 10 -3.29 30.74 17.98
CA LEU A 10 -4.58 30.44 17.33
C LEU A 10 -4.59 30.89 15.86
N LEU A 11 -3.98 32.03 15.54
CA LEU A 11 -3.83 32.52 14.17
C LEU A 11 -2.87 31.68 13.34
N MET A 12 -1.77 31.14 13.93
CA MET A 12 -0.89 30.18 13.24
C MET A 12 -1.57 28.85 12.96
N LEU A 13 -2.34 28.31 13.92
CA LEU A 13 -3.13 27.09 13.72
C LEU A 13 -4.22 27.28 12.66
N ALA A 14 -4.91 28.42 12.64
CA ALA A 14 -5.89 28.75 11.61
C ALA A 14 -5.22 28.91 10.23
N GLY A 15 -4.03 29.51 10.15
CA GLY A 15 -3.26 29.66 8.92
C GLY A 15 -2.84 28.30 8.31
N VAL A 16 -2.44 27.35 9.13
CA VAL A 16 -2.09 25.99 8.69
C VAL A 16 -3.32 25.23 8.19
N LEU A 17 -4.45 25.33 8.87
CA LEU A 17 -5.71 24.70 8.44
C LEU A 17 -6.23 25.30 7.12
N PHE A 18 -6.10 26.60 6.90
CA PHE A 18 -6.51 27.27 5.65
C PHE A 18 -5.57 26.99 4.48
N SER A 19 -4.28 26.72 4.71
CA SER A 19 -3.33 26.37 3.63
C SER A 19 -3.60 24.97 3.07
N GLN A 20 -3.99 24.01 3.90
CA GLN A 20 -4.31 22.64 3.46
C GLN A 20 -5.58 22.56 2.60
N GLN A 21 -6.54 23.47 2.80
CA GLN A 21 -7.81 23.44 2.03
C GLN A 21 -7.70 24.03 0.61
N LYS A 22 -6.64 24.79 0.30
CA LYS A 22 -6.51 25.53 -0.96
C LYS A 22 -5.98 24.71 -2.15
N TYR A 23 -5.46 23.49 -1.94
CA TYR A 23 -4.70 22.76 -2.96
C TYR A 23 -5.23 21.35 -3.27
N ASN A 24 -6.51 21.09 -3.00
CA ASN A 24 -7.18 19.88 -3.52
C ASN A 24 -7.41 20.01 -5.03
N VAL A 25 -6.35 19.96 -5.81
CA VAL A 25 -6.46 19.80 -7.25
C VAL A 25 -6.74 18.33 -7.51
N ARG A 26 -8.01 18.00 -7.74
CA ARG A 26 -8.34 16.68 -8.29
C ARG A 26 -7.60 16.51 -9.61
N ALA A 27 -6.78 15.48 -9.70
CA ALA A 27 -6.26 15.05 -10.99
C ALA A 27 -7.44 14.78 -11.95
N PRO A 28 -7.29 15.07 -13.26
CA PRO A 28 -8.32 14.70 -14.22
C PRO A 28 -8.59 13.19 -14.09
N TYR A 29 -9.86 12.84 -14.21
CA TYR A 29 -10.33 11.46 -14.06
C TYR A 29 -9.66 10.58 -15.12
N ASP A 30 -8.89 9.57 -14.72
CA ASP A 30 -8.25 8.64 -15.66
C ASP A 30 -9.32 7.73 -16.26
N PRO A 31 -9.35 7.54 -17.60
CA PRO A 31 -10.29 6.63 -18.24
C PRO A 31 -10.28 5.21 -17.68
N ALA A 32 -9.13 4.71 -17.17
CA ALA A 32 -9.03 3.41 -16.55
C ALA A 32 -9.87 3.26 -15.26
N THR A 33 -10.31 4.37 -14.66
CA THR A 33 -11.18 4.36 -13.47
C THR A 33 -12.67 4.31 -13.81
N GLN A 34 -13.04 4.32 -15.11
CA GLN A 34 -14.44 4.22 -15.52
C GLN A 34 -14.92 2.77 -15.40
N LYS A 35 -16.04 2.58 -14.69
CA LYS A 35 -16.59 1.24 -14.49
C LYS A 35 -17.00 0.60 -15.83
N VAL A 36 -16.51 -0.60 -16.07
CA VAL A 36 -16.91 -1.43 -17.23
C VAL A 36 -18.27 -2.08 -16.99
N ALA A 37 -18.85 -2.66 -18.04
CA ALA A 37 -20.08 -3.44 -17.93
C ALA A 37 -19.93 -4.61 -16.94
N ASP A 38 -21.03 -4.99 -16.26
CA ASP A 38 -20.96 -5.97 -15.17
C ASP A 38 -20.42 -7.35 -15.62
N GLU A 39 -20.72 -7.76 -16.86
CA GLU A 39 -20.19 -8.98 -17.47
C GLU A 39 -18.68 -8.97 -17.77
N MET A 40 -18.04 -7.82 -17.68
CA MET A 40 -16.59 -7.64 -17.86
C MET A 40 -15.84 -7.47 -16.55
N GLN A 41 -16.55 -7.43 -15.41
CA GLN A 41 -15.95 -7.25 -14.11
C GLN A 41 -15.47 -8.59 -13.55
N GLY A 42 -14.31 -8.55 -12.85
CA GLY A 42 -13.85 -9.67 -12.04
C GLY A 42 -14.71 -9.85 -10.80
N GLU A 43 -14.58 -11.00 -10.15
CA GLU A 43 -15.24 -11.28 -8.87
C GLU A 43 -14.37 -10.88 -7.69
N VAL A 44 -14.99 -10.56 -6.55
CA VAL A 44 -14.31 -10.30 -5.28
C VAL A 44 -14.75 -11.31 -4.25
N ILE A 45 -13.82 -12.18 -3.84
CA ILE A 45 -14.01 -13.15 -2.76
C ILE A 45 -13.53 -12.49 -1.47
N LYS A 46 -14.29 -12.68 -0.38
CA LYS A 46 -13.98 -12.08 0.91
C LYS A 46 -13.86 -13.15 1.98
N PHE A 47 -12.85 -13.04 2.84
CA PHE A 47 -12.75 -13.87 4.03
C PHE A 47 -12.16 -13.08 5.21
N THR A 48 -12.46 -13.55 6.42
CA THR A 48 -11.87 -13.04 7.66
C THR A 48 -10.73 -13.95 8.10
N LEU A 49 -9.61 -13.34 8.49
CA LEU A 49 -8.47 -14.02 9.07
C LEU A 49 -8.37 -13.61 10.54
N SER A 50 -8.62 -14.56 11.45
CA SER A 50 -8.63 -14.37 12.91
C SER A 50 -7.70 -15.33 13.67
N ASP A 51 -7.03 -16.23 12.96
CA ASP A 51 -6.16 -17.28 13.49
C ASP A 51 -4.65 -17.00 13.27
N SER A 52 -4.29 -15.73 13.06
CA SER A 52 -2.91 -15.33 12.79
C SER A 52 -1.96 -15.74 13.91
N GLN A 53 -0.86 -16.41 13.57
CA GLN A 53 0.23 -16.75 14.49
C GLN A 53 1.25 -15.62 14.58
N ILE A 54 1.43 -14.85 13.50
CA ILE A 54 2.34 -13.69 13.45
C ILE A 54 1.77 -12.50 14.23
N TYR A 55 0.44 -12.29 14.12
CA TYR A 55 -0.29 -11.23 14.82
C TYR A 55 -1.43 -11.81 15.67
N PRO A 56 -1.11 -12.54 16.74
CA PRO A 56 -2.12 -13.25 17.52
C PRO A 56 -3.15 -12.30 18.15
N GLY A 57 -4.40 -12.75 18.18
CA GLY A 57 -5.54 -12.02 18.72
C GLY A 57 -6.05 -10.90 17.80
N THR A 58 -5.56 -10.81 16.56
CA THR A 58 -6.11 -9.87 15.58
C THR A 58 -7.11 -10.55 14.66
N GLU A 59 -8.12 -9.78 14.27
CA GLU A 59 -9.03 -10.12 13.20
C GLU A 59 -8.88 -9.10 12.06
N ARG A 60 -8.96 -9.57 10.81
CA ARG A 60 -8.94 -8.71 9.62
C ARG A 60 -9.69 -9.32 8.46
N GLU A 61 -10.23 -8.45 7.65
CA GLU A 61 -10.83 -8.80 6.38
C GLU A 61 -9.76 -8.81 5.27
N ILE A 62 -9.79 -9.84 4.45
CA ILE A 62 -9.02 -9.98 3.23
C ILE A 62 -10.00 -10.07 2.05
N LEU A 63 -9.74 -9.29 1.00
CA LEU A 63 -10.51 -9.37 -0.24
C LEU A 63 -9.59 -9.88 -1.36
N VAL A 64 -10.08 -10.82 -2.15
CA VAL A 64 -9.36 -11.40 -3.28
C VAL A 64 -10.13 -11.11 -4.54
N TYR A 65 -9.57 -10.27 -5.40
CA TYR A 65 -10.12 -9.97 -6.71
C TYR A 65 -9.54 -10.95 -7.73
N VAL A 66 -10.43 -11.58 -8.50
CA VAL A 66 -10.06 -12.47 -9.60
C VAL A 66 -10.64 -11.90 -10.89
N PRO A 67 -9.80 -11.52 -11.88
CA PRO A 67 -10.30 -10.94 -13.12
C PRO A 67 -11.08 -11.97 -13.94
N GLN A 68 -12.05 -11.51 -14.71
CA GLN A 68 -12.87 -12.36 -15.57
C GLN A 68 -12.03 -13.21 -16.54
N GLN A 69 -10.89 -12.66 -17.00
CA GLN A 69 -9.97 -13.32 -17.94
C GLN A 69 -9.16 -14.47 -17.29
N TYR A 70 -9.20 -14.61 -15.97
CA TYR A 70 -8.54 -15.74 -15.31
C TYR A 70 -9.31 -17.03 -15.60
N ASP A 71 -8.63 -18.03 -16.14
CA ASP A 71 -9.22 -19.31 -16.55
C ASP A 71 -8.78 -20.51 -15.71
N GLY A 72 -7.86 -20.31 -14.76
CA GLY A 72 -7.30 -21.36 -13.89
C GLY A 72 -6.27 -22.26 -14.57
N THR A 73 -5.94 -22.06 -15.84
CA THR A 73 -5.00 -22.93 -16.57
C THR A 73 -3.53 -22.61 -16.32
N LYS A 74 -3.26 -21.36 -15.91
CA LYS A 74 -1.91 -20.88 -15.62
C LYS A 74 -1.93 -20.05 -14.34
N PRO A 75 -0.83 -20.03 -13.57
CA PRO A 75 -0.70 -19.10 -12.46
C PRO A 75 -0.87 -17.64 -12.91
N ALA A 76 -1.65 -16.87 -12.15
CA ALA A 76 -1.84 -15.45 -12.37
C ALA A 76 -0.68 -14.63 -11.77
N CYS A 77 -0.41 -13.45 -12.33
CA CYS A 77 0.34 -12.43 -11.63
C CYS A 77 -0.37 -12.03 -10.33
N LEU A 78 0.35 -11.41 -9.40
CA LEU A 78 -0.17 -11.02 -8.09
C LEU A 78 0.02 -9.52 -7.85
N LEU A 79 -1.03 -8.86 -7.39
CA LEU A 79 -0.97 -7.52 -6.79
C LEU A 79 -1.45 -7.61 -5.33
N VAL A 80 -0.59 -7.28 -4.36
CA VAL A 80 -1.01 -7.11 -2.96
C VAL A 80 -1.16 -5.62 -2.66
N CYS A 81 -2.29 -5.22 -2.08
CA CYS A 81 -2.58 -3.85 -1.70
C CYS A 81 -2.96 -3.77 -0.21
N MET A 82 -2.33 -2.85 0.52
CA MET A 82 -2.64 -2.55 1.91
C MET A 82 -3.88 -1.67 2.03
N ASP A 83 -4.55 -1.76 3.20
CA ASP A 83 -5.76 -0.99 3.55
C ASP A 83 -7.00 -1.31 2.69
N GLY A 84 -7.11 -2.54 2.18
CA GLY A 84 -8.24 -2.97 1.36
C GLY A 84 -8.18 -2.43 -0.08
N ILE A 85 -9.34 -2.35 -0.74
CA ILE A 85 -9.42 -1.88 -2.12
C ILE A 85 -9.30 -0.35 -2.16
N LEU A 86 -8.15 0.14 -2.57
CA LEU A 86 -7.86 1.56 -2.77
C LEU A 86 -7.85 1.90 -4.28
N TYR A 87 -7.98 3.17 -4.64
CA TYR A 87 -7.77 3.71 -5.99
C TYR A 87 -8.69 3.12 -7.07
N ASP A 88 -9.90 2.70 -6.71
CA ASP A 88 -10.77 1.94 -7.63
C ASP A 88 -10.04 0.73 -8.27
N ALA A 89 -9.13 0.10 -7.51
CA ALA A 89 -8.15 -0.86 -8.04
C ALA A 89 -8.78 -1.99 -8.85
N THR A 90 -9.92 -2.54 -8.43
CA THR A 90 -10.61 -3.61 -9.18
C THR A 90 -11.07 -3.15 -10.55
N THR A 91 -11.67 -1.95 -10.64
CA THR A 91 -12.09 -1.33 -11.91
C THR A 91 -10.88 -1.03 -12.81
N VAL A 92 -9.80 -0.51 -12.23
CA VAL A 92 -8.57 -0.23 -12.98
C VAL A 92 -7.95 -1.52 -13.51
N MET A 93 -7.93 -2.58 -12.69
CA MET A 93 -7.44 -3.89 -13.11
C MET A 93 -8.31 -4.49 -14.21
N ASP A 94 -9.65 -4.43 -14.11
CA ASP A 94 -10.57 -4.87 -15.18
C ASP A 94 -10.21 -4.21 -16.51
N ASN A 95 -10.05 -2.88 -16.52
CA ASN A 95 -9.77 -2.11 -17.72
C ASN A 95 -8.38 -2.39 -18.31
N LEU A 96 -7.33 -2.42 -17.47
CA LEU A 96 -5.96 -2.66 -17.93
C LEU A 96 -5.73 -4.08 -18.40
N ILE A 97 -6.38 -5.07 -17.79
CA ILE A 97 -6.29 -6.47 -18.22
C ILE A 97 -7.07 -6.64 -19.54
N ALA A 98 -8.25 -6.03 -19.65
CA ALA A 98 -9.05 -6.10 -20.88
C ALA A 98 -8.36 -5.43 -22.08
N SER A 99 -7.63 -4.32 -21.86
CA SER A 99 -6.85 -3.65 -22.92
C SER A 99 -5.51 -4.34 -23.22
N GLY A 100 -5.09 -5.33 -22.43
CA GLY A 100 -3.79 -6.01 -22.56
C GLY A 100 -2.59 -5.19 -22.06
N GLU A 101 -2.84 -4.08 -21.37
CA GLU A 101 -1.79 -3.26 -20.73
C GLU A 101 -1.29 -3.88 -19.41
N MET A 102 -2.10 -4.74 -18.80
CA MET A 102 -1.77 -5.50 -17.61
C MET A 102 -1.98 -7.00 -17.87
N PRO A 103 -1.07 -7.88 -17.47
CA PRO A 103 -1.29 -9.33 -17.55
C PRO A 103 -2.45 -9.73 -16.63
N VAL A 104 -2.98 -10.95 -16.80
CA VAL A 104 -3.98 -11.52 -15.91
C VAL A 104 -3.40 -11.55 -14.49
N THR A 105 -3.96 -10.75 -13.61
CA THR A 105 -3.44 -10.47 -12.25
C THR A 105 -4.54 -10.66 -11.22
N VAL A 106 -4.28 -11.48 -10.21
CA VAL A 106 -5.13 -11.58 -9.01
C VAL A 106 -4.74 -10.47 -8.03
N GLY A 107 -5.73 -9.76 -7.50
CA GLY A 107 -5.55 -8.74 -6.48
C GLY A 107 -5.81 -9.32 -5.08
N VAL A 108 -4.92 -9.08 -4.12
CA VAL A 108 -5.12 -9.44 -2.71
C VAL A 108 -5.04 -8.18 -1.88
N PHE A 109 -6.18 -7.79 -1.30
CA PHE A 109 -6.35 -6.54 -0.56
C PHE A 109 -6.42 -6.84 0.93
N VAL A 110 -5.42 -6.34 1.66
CA VAL A 110 -5.18 -6.74 3.05
C VAL A 110 -5.49 -5.58 3.99
N ASN A 111 -6.55 -5.73 4.79
CA ASN A 111 -6.81 -4.79 5.87
C ASN A 111 -5.87 -5.05 7.06
N PRO A 112 -5.50 -4.01 7.83
CA PRO A 112 -4.75 -4.20 9.06
C PRO A 112 -5.58 -4.94 10.10
N GLY A 113 -4.90 -5.60 11.04
CA GLY A 113 -5.53 -6.31 12.12
C GLY A 113 -6.22 -5.38 13.13
N VAL A 114 -7.33 -5.86 13.68
CA VAL A 114 -8.06 -5.22 14.78
C VAL A 114 -8.14 -6.22 15.93
N VAL A 115 -7.96 -5.75 17.15
CA VAL A 115 -8.16 -6.56 18.37
C VAL A 115 -9.46 -6.12 19.01
N TYR A 116 -10.32 -7.09 19.32
CA TYR A 116 -11.60 -6.90 20.00
C TYR A 116 -11.55 -7.50 21.42
N ASP A 117 -12.40 -7.02 22.31
CA ASP A 117 -12.66 -7.63 23.61
C ASP A 117 -13.76 -8.69 23.52
N GLU A 118 -14.16 -9.23 24.69
CA GLU A 118 -15.20 -10.26 24.80
C GLU A 118 -16.60 -9.73 24.44
N GLU A 119 -16.81 -8.43 24.54
CA GLU A 119 -18.02 -7.72 24.18
C GLU A 119 -18.10 -7.37 22.68
N GLY A 120 -16.98 -7.56 21.93
CA GLY A 120 -16.86 -7.24 20.51
C GLY A 120 -16.51 -5.78 20.22
N GLU A 121 -16.09 -5.03 21.26
CA GLU A 121 -15.63 -3.64 21.09
C GLU A 121 -14.15 -3.59 20.70
N VAL A 122 -13.79 -2.56 19.90
CA VAL A 122 -12.41 -2.41 19.44
C VAL A 122 -11.49 -1.98 20.57
N VAL A 123 -10.54 -2.83 20.93
CA VAL A 123 -9.48 -2.54 21.90
C VAL A 123 -8.28 -1.87 21.26
N ARG A 124 -7.92 -2.29 20.03
CA ARG A 124 -6.73 -1.78 19.36
C ARG A 124 -6.77 -1.97 17.86
N TYR A 125 -6.41 -0.91 17.14
CA TYR A 125 -6.07 -0.98 15.72
C TYR A 125 -4.57 -1.27 15.56
N ASN A 126 -4.22 -2.31 14.83
CA ASN A 126 -2.83 -2.73 14.64
C ASN A 126 -2.12 -2.06 13.47
N ARG A 127 -2.80 -1.22 12.68
CA ARG A 127 -2.29 -0.67 11.42
C ARG A 127 -0.85 -0.14 11.54
N CYS A 128 -0.58 0.77 12.45
CA CYS A 128 0.77 1.32 12.62
C CYS A 128 1.77 0.29 13.16
N LYS A 129 1.32 -0.70 13.94
CA LYS A 129 2.20 -1.76 14.44
C LYS A 129 2.64 -2.71 13.32
N GLU A 130 1.74 -3.01 12.39
CA GLU A 130 1.97 -3.96 11.32
C GLU A 130 2.64 -3.30 10.11
N PHE A 131 2.14 -2.13 9.70
CA PHE A 131 2.54 -1.48 8.47
C PHE A 131 3.77 -0.58 8.61
N ASP A 132 3.94 0.14 9.74
CA ASP A 132 5.10 1.01 9.93
C ASP A 132 6.32 0.26 10.51
N SER A 133 6.23 -1.06 10.72
CA SER A 133 7.36 -1.88 11.13
C SER A 133 8.33 -2.08 9.97
N THR A 134 9.63 -2.03 10.28
CA THR A 134 10.71 -2.22 9.29
C THR A 134 11.28 -3.63 9.30
N ASP A 135 10.75 -4.50 10.19
CA ASP A 135 11.10 -5.92 10.25
C ASP A 135 10.43 -6.74 9.15
N ASP A 136 10.69 -8.06 9.13
CA ASP A 136 10.15 -8.99 8.13
C ASP A 136 8.83 -9.67 8.57
N ASN A 137 8.27 -9.33 9.72
CA ASN A 137 7.08 -9.98 10.26
C ASN A 137 5.89 -9.86 9.29
N PHE A 138 5.68 -8.66 8.70
CA PHE A 138 4.56 -8.49 7.79
C PHE A 138 4.75 -9.25 6.47
N ALA A 139 5.99 -9.38 5.98
CA ALA A 139 6.29 -10.22 4.82
C ALA A 139 6.04 -11.70 5.11
N THR A 140 6.45 -12.17 6.29
CA THR A 140 6.21 -13.54 6.76
C THR A 140 4.71 -13.82 6.93
N PHE A 141 3.95 -12.84 7.47
CA PHE A 141 2.50 -12.91 7.58
C PHE A 141 1.83 -13.04 6.20
N LEU A 142 2.22 -12.19 5.23
CA LEU A 142 1.67 -12.27 3.88
C LEU A 142 1.94 -13.64 3.25
N GLU A 143 3.17 -14.12 3.30
CA GLU A 143 3.54 -15.41 2.68
C GLU A 143 2.84 -16.58 3.34
N ASN A 144 2.96 -16.71 4.65
CA ASN A 144 2.57 -17.94 5.36
C ASN A 144 1.08 -18.00 5.71
N GLU A 145 0.43 -16.87 5.89
CA GLU A 145 -0.94 -16.85 6.37
C GLU A 145 -1.94 -16.33 5.32
N VAL A 146 -1.60 -15.28 4.57
CA VAL A 146 -2.50 -14.71 3.57
C VAL A 146 -2.42 -15.46 2.25
N LEU A 147 -1.23 -15.48 1.62
CA LEU A 147 -1.07 -16.05 0.28
C LEU A 147 -1.25 -17.57 0.27
N THR A 148 -0.88 -18.25 1.36
CA THR A 148 -1.15 -19.68 1.53
C THR A 148 -2.66 -19.99 1.56
N LYS A 149 -3.49 -19.10 2.13
CA LYS A 149 -4.96 -19.27 2.11
C LYS A 149 -5.54 -18.93 0.74
N VAL A 150 -4.99 -17.95 0.02
CA VAL A 150 -5.46 -17.57 -1.33
C VAL A 150 -5.12 -18.63 -2.36
N GLU A 151 -3.91 -19.24 -2.26
CA GLU A 151 -3.52 -20.34 -3.14
C GLU A 151 -4.47 -21.53 -2.94
N GLY A 152 -5.08 -21.98 -4.01
CA GLY A 152 -6.04 -23.07 -3.99
C GLY A 152 -7.49 -22.66 -3.66
N MET A 153 -7.79 -21.39 -3.38
CA MET A 153 -9.17 -20.90 -3.28
C MET A 153 -9.90 -21.11 -4.61
N GLN A 154 -11.21 -21.25 -4.55
CA GLN A 154 -12.03 -21.38 -5.75
C GLN A 154 -12.89 -20.15 -5.97
N THR A 155 -12.99 -19.75 -7.23
CA THR A 155 -13.94 -18.75 -7.71
C THR A 155 -15.38 -19.27 -7.64
N GLU A 156 -16.38 -18.39 -7.76
CA GLU A 156 -17.80 -18.81 -7.85
C GLU A 156 -18.03 -19.77 -9.03
N SER A 157 -17.27 -19.61 -10.12
CA SER A 157 -17.33 -20.51 -11.28
C SER A 157 -16.52 -21.81 -11.10
N GLY A 158 -15.93 -22.06 -9.92
CA GLY A 158 -15.17 -23.28 -9.60
C GLY A 158 -13.76 -23.33 -10.17
N LYS A 159 -13.18 -22.21 -10.62
CA LYS A 159 -11.78 -22.12 -11.04
C LYS A 159 -10.89 -22.06 -9.80
N THR A 160 -9.85 -22.88 -9.74
CA THR A 160 -8.88 -22.82 -8.64
C THR A 160 -7.87 -21.68 -8.88
N ILE A 161 -7.62 -20.87 -7.84
CA ILE A 161 -6.65 -19.77 -7.91
C ILE A 161 -5.25 -20.34 -7.72
N HIS A 162 -4.37 -20.07 -8.68
CA HIS A 162 -2.94 -20.32 -8.64
C HIS A 162 -2.19 -19.02 -8.88
N LEU A 163 -1.24 -18.71 -8.00
CA LEU A 163 -0.43 -17.49 -8.04
C LEU A 163 0.97 -17.80 -8.59
N SER A 164 1.48 -16.96 -9.48
CA SER A 164 2.87 -17.08 -9.92
C SER A 164 3.81 -16.99 -8.72
N ALA A 165 4.80 -17.86 -8.67
CA ALA A 165 5.86 -17.85 -7.66
C ALA A 165 7.04 -16.94 -8.03
N ASP A 166 7.09 -16.42 -9.26
CA ASP A 166 8.14 -15.49 -9.71
C ASP A 166 7.91 -14.11 -9.11
N ALA A 167 8.89 -13.57 -8.39
CA ALA A 167 8.84 -12.24 -7.82
C ALA A 167 8.61 -11.14 -8.88
N ASN A 168 9.00 -11.34 -10.14
CA ASN A 168 8.76 -10.41 -11.24
C ASN A 168 7.29 -10.34 -11.67
N ASP A 169 6.50 -11.34 -11.34
CA ASP A 169 5.05 -11.37 -11.57
C ASP A 169 4.26 -10.83 -10.38
N ARG A 170 4.97 -10.41 -9.32
CA ARG A 170 4.36 -9.98 -8.06
C ARG A 170 4.66 -8.52 -7.76
N ALA A 171 3.60 -7.75 -7.57
CA ALA A 171 3.64 -6.35 -7.17
C ALA A 171 3.00 -6.15 -5.79
N ILE A 172 3.50 -5.17 -5.06
CA ILE A 172 2.98 -4.79 -3.76
C ILE A 172 2.82 -3.28 -3.67
N THR A 173 1.70 -2.80 -3.13
CA THR A 173 1.35 -1.38 -3.07
C THR A 173 0.62 -1.00 -1.80
N GLY A 174 0.63 0.29 -1.51
CA GLY A 174 -0.14 0.88 -0.43
C GLY A 174 0.12 2.37 -0.29
N ALA A 175 -0.66 3.01 0.58
CA ALA A 175 -0.56 4.43 0.85
C ALA A 175 -0.17 4.71 2.30
N SER A 176 0.61 5.76 2.53
CA SER A 176 1.00 6.19 3.88
C SER A 176 1.74 5.07 4.62
N SER A 177 1.22 4.62 5.77
CA SER A 177 1.74 3.41 6.45
C SER A 177 1.70 2.18 5.53
N GLY A 178 0.68 2.05 4.66
CA GLY A 178 0.63 0.99 3.64
C GLY A 178 1.75 1.11 2.60
N GLY A 179 2.18 2.33 2.28
CA GLY A 179 3.28 2.59 1.34
C GLY A 179 4.64 2.13 1.88
N ILE A 180 4.95 2.44 3.15
CA ILE A 180 6.17 1.92 3.78
C ILE A 180 6.07 0.41 4.01
N ALA A 181 4.88 -0.15 4.33
CA ALA A 181 4.69 -1.58 4.45
C ALA A 181 5.01 -2.30 3.13
N ALA A 182 4.51 -1.78 2.00
CA ALA A 182 4.81 -2.32 0.68
C ALA A 182 6.32 -2.36 0.40
N PHE A 183 7.01 -1.26 0.71
CA PHE A 183 8.47 -1.20 0.56
C PHE A 183 9.17 -2.15 1.53
N SER A 184 8.81 -2.16 2.81
CA SER A 184 9.44 -3.02 3.83
C SER A 184 9.32 -4.50 3.49
N VAL A 185 8.15 -4.94 2.99
CA VAL A 185 7.95 -6.32 2.54
C VAL A 185 8.90 -6.68 1.41
N ALA A 186 8.93 -5.89 0.35
CA ALA A 186 9.81 -6.17 -0.80
C ALA A 186 11.29 -6.00 -0.44
N TRP A 187 11.63 -5.07 0.44
CA TRP A 187 12.98 -4.88 0.94
C TRP A 187 13.49 -6.11 1.70
N ASN A 188 12.68 -6.67 2.59
CA ASN A 188 13.05 -7.82 3.39
C ASN A 188 12.94 -9.14 2.60
N ARG A 189 11.98 -9.23 1.65
CA ARG A 189 11.72 -10.42 0.83
C ARG A 189 11.64 -10.09 -0.67
N PRO A 190 12.78 -9.70 -1.28
CA PRO A 190 12.83 -9.41 -2.71
C PRO A 190 12.62 -10.65 -3.60
N ASP A 191 12.73 -11.83 -3.02
CA ASP A 191 12.35 -13.11 -3.62
C ASP A 191 10.84 -13.30 -3.70
N LEU A 192 10.07 -12.62 -2.85
CA LEU A 192 8.62 -12.69 -2.81
C LEU A 192 7.96 -11.61 -3.69
N PHE A 193 8.50 -10.38 -3.69
CA PHE A 193 8.02 -9.26 -4.48
C PHE A 193 9.20 -8.47 -5.05
N SER A 194 9.20 -8.22 -6.37
CA SER A 194 10.20 -7.38 -7.01
C SER A 194 9.67 -6.03 -7.50
N ARG A 195 8.35 -5.80 -7.46
CA ARG A 195 7.70 -4.57 -7.92
C ARG A 195 7.00 -3.87 -6.75
N VAL A 196 7.40 -2.64 -6.49
CA VAL A 196 6.88 -1.82 -5.38
C VAL A 196 6.26 -0.55 -5.93
N TYR A 197 5.03 -0.27 -5.51
CA TYR A 197 4.40 1.02 -5.69
C TYR A 197 4.05 1.61 -4.33
N THR A 198 4.72 2.70 -3.94
CA THR A 198 4.48 3.41 -2.69
C THR A 198 3.87 4.79 -2.96
N THR A 199 2.72 5.07 -2.33
CA THR A 199 2.01 6.35 -2.43
C THR A 199 2.05 7.06 -1.09
N VAL A 200 2.45 8.34 -1.07
CA VAL A 200 2.57 9.16 0.15
C VAL A 200 3.22 8.39 1.30
N GLY A 201 4.30 7.66 1.00
CA GLY A 201 4.90 6.67 1.91
C GLY A 201 5.38 7.25 3.23
N THR A 202 5.10 6.57 4.35
CA THR A 202 5.46 7.00 5.70
C THR A 202 6.94 6.71 6.01
N PHE A 203 7.87 7.26 5.21
CA PHE A 203 9.31 7.12 5.44
C PHE A 203 9.86 8.10 6.48
N VAL A 204 8.99 8.68 7.29
CA VAL A 204 9.32 9.62 8.37
C VAL A 204 9.77 8.92 9.65
N ALA A 205 10.07 9.69 10.72
CA ALA A 205 10.55 9.17 12.01
C ALA A 205 9.49 8.38 12.81
N MET A 206 8.52 7.78 12.11
CA MET A 206 7.54 6.89 12.70
C MET A 206 8.09 5.45 12.63
N ARG A 207 8.30 4.82 13.78
CA ARG A 207 8.75 3.42 13.92
C ARG A 207 9.96 3.02 13.07
N GLY A 208 10.88 3.96 12.78
CA GLY A 208 12.14 3.68 12.10
C GLY A 208 12.15 3.91 10.59
N GLY A 209 11.05 4.33 9.99
CA GLY A 209 10.98 4.57 8.52
C GLY A 209 12.03 5.53 7.99
N HIS A 210 12.41 6.53 8.76
CA HIS A 210 13.43 7.53 8.42
C HIS A 210 14.86 6.97 8.28
N GLU A 211 15.10 5.75 8.70
CA GLU A 211 16.41 5.09 8.56
C GLU A 211 16.63 4.51 7.15
N TYR A 212 15.55 4.23 6.41
CA TYR A 212 15.63 3.61 5.09
C TYR A 212 16.52 4.34 4.09
N PRO A 213 16.53 5.68 3.96
CA PRO A 213 17.44 6.34 3.03
C PRO A 213 18.94 6.03 3.31
N ALA A 214 19.29 5.86 4.58
CA ALA A 214 20.65 5.48 4.97
C ALA A 214 20.91 3.98 4.76
N ILE A 215 19.94 3.14 5.05
CA ILE A 215 20.02 1.68 4.87
C ILE A 215 20.17 1.34 3.39
N VAL A 216 19.36 1.94 2.52
CA VAL A 216 19.42 1.74 1.06
C VAL A 216 20.81 2.08 0.51
N ARG A 217 21.40 3.21 0.94
CA ARG A 217 22.75 3.64 0.51
C ARG A 217 23.88 2.70 0.95
N LYS A 218 23.66 1.91 1.98
CA LYS A 218 24.68 1.02 2.60
C LYS A 218 24.52 -0.44 2.23
N THR A 219 23.45 -0.78 1.49
CA THR A 219 23.11 -2.15 1.14
C THR A 219 23.33 -2.36 -0.37
N GLU A 220 23.88 -3.50 -0.74
CA GLU A 220 23.94 -3.89 -2.15
C GLU A 220 22.54 -3.87 -2.78
N PRO A 221 22.39 -3.38 -4.02
CA PRO A 221 21.11 -3.29 -4.67
C PRO A 221 20.38 -4.64 -4.75
N LYS A 222 19.13 -4.64 -4.33
CA LYS A 222 18.23 -5.80 -4.44
C LYS A 222 17.48 -5.74 -5.78
N PRO A 223 16.95 -6.83 -6.31
CA PRO A 223 16.25 -6.87 -7.60
C PRO A 223 14.84 -6.25 -7.50
N LEU A 224 14.77 -4.98 -7.18
CA LEU A 224 13.52 -4.23 -6.98
C LEU A 224 13.34 -3.16 -8.07
N ARG A 225 12.11 -3.03 -8.56
CA ARG A 225 11.61 -1.90 -9.34
C ARG A 225 10.66 -1.09 -8.49
N ILE A 226 10.86 0.21 -8.42
CA ILE A 226 10.20 1.07 -7.46
C ILE A 226 9.47 2.19 -8.19
N TYR A 227 8.19 2.34 -7.91
CA TYR A 227 7.40 3.49 -8.30
C TYR A 227 6.98 4.26 -7.05
N MET A 228 7.21 5.56 -7.04
CA MET A 228 6.88 6.44 -5.93
C MET A 228 5.89 7.52 -6.38
N GLN A 229 4.91 7.83 -5.56
CA GLN A 229 4.00 8.95 -5.81
C GLN A 229 3.78 9.72 -4.51
N ASP A 230 3.92 11.03 -4.59
CA ASP A 230 3.66 11.93 -3.47
C ASP A 230 3.30 13.35 -3.96
N GLY A 231 2.83 14.19 -3.06
CA GLY A 231 2.45 15.57 -3.34
C GLY A 231 3.27 16.59 -2.54
N TRP A 232 3.57 17.73 -3.17
CA TRP A 232 4.35 18.82 -2.56
C TRP A 232 3.73 19.43 -1.30
N TYR A 233 2.46 19.14 -1.02
CA TYR A 233 1.71 19.63 0.13
C TYR A 233 1.31 18.49 1.06
N ASP A 234 2.15 17.45 1.13
CA ASP A 234 1.94 16.35 2.04
C ASP A 234 2.07 16.79 3.51
N VAL A 235 1.85 15.89 4.45
CA VAL A 235 1.78 16.17 5.88
C VAL A 235 3.16 16.56 6.42
N TRP A 236 3.21 17.63 7.17
CA TRP A 236 4.28 17.96 8.07
C TRP A 236 3.87 17.72 9.51
N ASN A 237 4.73 17.06 10.29
CA ASN A 237 4.50 16.80 11.71
C ASN A 237 5.77 17.14 12.51
N PRO A 238 5.67 17.95 13.59
CA PRO A 238 6.86 18.39 14.35
C PRO A 238 7.59 17.27 15.08
N ILE A 239 6.98 16.09 15.22
CA ILE A 239 7.56 14.92 15.90
C ILE A 239 8.17 13.96 14.89
N PHE A 240 7.47 13.72 13.77
CA PHE A 240 7.85 12.67 12.81
C PHE A 240 8.60 13.21 11.60
N GLY A 241 8.45 14.48 11.25
CA GLY A 241 9.05 15.09 10.07
C GLY A 241 8.04 15.40 8.97
N GLU A 242 8.53 15.61 7.76
CA GLU A 242 7.79 16.01 6.59
C GLU A 242 7.78 14.85 5.57
N TRP A 243 6.57 14.39 5.18
CA TRP A 243 6.43 13.18 4.35
C TRP A 243 7.06 13.33 2.97
N PHE A 244 6.78 14.44 2.27
CA PHE A 244 7.32 14.67 0.94
C PHE A 244 8.86 14.74 0.93
N GLU A 245 9.47 15.43 1.91
CA GLU A 245 10.93 15.48 2.03
C GLU A 245 11.56 14.10 2.23
N TYR A 246 10.93 13.24 3.06
CA TYR A 246 11.43 11.88 3.25
C TYR A 246 11.22 11.00 2.01
N ASN A 247 10.16 11.18 1.24
CA ASN A 247 10.00 10.52 -0.05
C ASN A 247 11.05 10.96 -1.07
N LEU A 248 11.43 12.25 -1.11
CA LEU A 248 12.58 12.75 -1.90
C LEU A 248 13.92 12.15 -1.43
N LEU A 249 14.11 11.99 -0.12
CA LEU A 249 15.32 11.34 0.43
C LEU A 249 15.40 9.87 0.03
N MET A 250 14.26 9.17 0.01
CA MET A 250 14.18 7.79 -0.49
C MET A 250 14.52 7.71 -1.97
N GLU A 251 13.93 8.55 -2.82
CA GLU A 251 14.27 8.61 -4.25
C GLU A 251 15.76 8.86 -4.46
N SER A 252 16.32 9.85 -3.73
CA SER A 252 17.75 10.15 -3.78
C SER A 252 18.60 8.94 -3.35
N ALA A 253 18.16 8.15 -2.38
CA ALA A 253 18.87 6.96 -1.94
C ALA A 253 18.81 5.84 -2.99
N PHE A 254 17.66 5.63 -3.62
CA PHE A 254 17.50 4.66 -4.71
C PHE A 254 18.36 5.00 -5.92
N ASN A 255 18.34 6.27 -6.34
CA ASN A 255 19.18 6.75 -7.46
C ASN A 255 20.67 6.57 -7.16
N PHE A 256 21.11 6.89 -5.92
CA PHE A 256 22.50 6.68 -5.49
C PHE A 256 22.88 5.19 -5.54
N ALA A 257 22.02 4.30 -5.12
CA ALA A 257 22.26 2.87 -5.09
C ALA A 257 22.06 2.18 -6.47
N GLY A 258 21.60 2.91 -7.50
CA GLY A 258 21.44 2.39 -8.87
C GLY A 258 20.16 1.58 -9.09
N TYR A 259 19.10 1.83 -8.32
CA TYR A 259 17.80 1.19 -8.56
C TYR A 259 17.09 1.77 -9.78
N GLU A 260 16.27 0.93 -10.42
CA GLU A 260 15.27 1.39 -11.38
C GLU A 260 14.08 1.99 -10.60
N VAL A 261 14.06 3.33 -10.50
CA VAL A 261 13.03 4.07 -9.78
C VAL A 261 12.29 5.02 -10.70
N PHE A 262 10.97 5.00 -10.62
CA PHE A 262 10.08 5.95 -11.27
C PHE A 262 9.32 6.73 -10.22
N HIS A 263 9.01 7.98 -10.50
CA HIS A 263 8.24 8.79 -9.57
C HIS A 263 7.24 9.70 -10.27
N LYS A 264 6.22 10.10 -9.52
CA LYS A 264 5.30 11.18 -9.87
C LYS A 264 5.13 12.10 -8.67
N TRP A 265 5.72 13.29 -8.77
CA TRP A 265 5.55 14.36 -7.79
C TRP A 265 4.57 15.40 -8.34
N ASP A 266 3.53 15.71 -7.59
CA ASP A 266 2.51 16.67 -8.01
C ASP A 266 2.14 17.67 -6.89
N ARG A 267 1.06 18.44 -7.08
CA ARG A 267 0.56 19.40 -6.10
C ARG A 267 -0.45 18.79 -5.11
N GLY A 268 -0.48 17.47 -4.97
CA GLY A 268 -1.32 16.78 -4.02
C GLY A 268 -0.93 17.06 -2.56
N ASN A 269 -1.80 16.64 -1.66
CA ASN A 269 -1.56 16.55 -0.23
C ASN A 269 -1.55 15.06 0.17
N HIS A 270 -1.52 14.76 1.48
CA HIS A 270 -1.61 13.40 2.01
C HIS A 270 -2.98 12.77 1.72
N SER A 271 -3.26 12.55 0.47
CA SER A 271 -4.54 12.04 -0.02
C SER A 271 -4.33 10.92 -1.01
N ILE A 272 -5.10 9.87 -0.82
CA ILE A 272 -5.18 8.70 -1.71
C ILE A 272 -6.25 8.87 -2.80
N LYS A 273 -6.74 10.10 -3.02
CA LYS A 273 -7.81 10.40 -3.99
C LYS A 273 -7.27 11.04 -5.24
#